data_d2c26ae42ecce7737925b51ff1edbe29
#
_entry.id   d2c26ae42ecce7737925b51ff1edbe29
#
_cell.length_a   1.000
_cell.length_b   1.000
_cell.length_c   1.000
_cell.angle_alpha   90.00
_cell.angle_beta   90.00
_cell.angle_gamma   90.00
#
_symmetry.space_group_name_H-M   'P 1'
#
loop_
_entity.id
_entity.type
_entity.pdbx_description
1 polymer ?
#
loop_
_entity_poly.entity_id
_entity_poly.type
_entity_poly.pdbx_seq_one_letter_code
_entity_poly.pdbx_strand_id
1 'polypeptide(L)'
;METDRQAHWRHPGTALHYARAAVQVGLWASERRLIEECWRPDATLLELGCGAGRVGLGLLRLGYAKTTITDFSPTMVDMAKGVLAEANEAWSAHVAVADACTLPYADQTFDGVLFAFNGLMCMRGKADRDRALPEIRRVLKPGGLFLFTANDRAAGEHRELWAHEPTLPGCQPGDRWHETDSTPVFMHSSTEAETRAELTAAGFAVRKCPLRSEVAAENAAVRAFAGETRFYVAERV
;
A
#
# COMPACT_ATOMS: atom_id res chain seq x y z
N MET A 1 16.16 -1.31 23.43
CA MET A 1 16.65 -0.93 22.10
C MET A 1 15.42 -0.75 21.23
N GLU A 2 15.10 0.48 20.85
CA GLU A 2 13.99 0.75 19.94
C GLU A 2 14.39 0.20 18.57
N THR A 3 13.74 -0.89 18.14
CA THR A 3 14.02 -1.51 16.84
C THR A 3 13.59 -0.52 15.76
N ASP A 4 14.51 -0.08 14.91
CA ASP A 4 14.17 0.81 13.78
C ASP A 4 13.20 0.10 12.84
N ARG A 5 11.91 0.38 12.99
CA ARG A 5 10.82 -0.20 12.18
C ARG A 5 10.90 0.14 10.69
N GLN A 6 11.81 1.04 10.31
CA GLN A 6 12.06 1.44 8.94
C GLN A 6 13.32 0.80 8.34
N ALA A 7 14.16 0.15 9.15
CA ALA A 7 15.43 -0.44 8.68
C ALA A 7 15.24 -1.40 7.51
N HIS A 8 14.19 -2.22 7.56
CA HIS A 8 13.83 -3.15 6.49
C HIS A 8 13.68 -2.45 5.13
N TRP A 9 12.97 -1.34 5.09
CA TRP A 9 12.66 -0.62 3.84
C TRP A 9 13.84 0.19 3.28
N ARG A 10 14.90 0.39 4.10
CA ARG A 10 16.15 1.04 3.68
C ARG A 10 17.22 0.05 3.25
N HIS A 11 16.98 -1.25 3.46
CA HIS A 11 17.97 -2.29 3.14
C HIS A 11 18.03 -2.55 1.63
N PRO A 12 19.21 -2.51 0.98
CA PRO A 12 19.34 -2.70 -0.47
C PRO A 12 18.81 -4.05 -0.96
N GLY A 13 18.97 -5.13 -0.18
CA GLY A 13 18.44 -6.45 -0.50
C GLY A 13 16.93 -6.47 -0.58
N THR A 14 16.24 -5.73 0.31
CA THR A 14 14.78 -5.55 0.27
C THR A 14 14.37 -4.81 -1.01
N ALA A 15 15.05 -3.71 -1.33
CA ALA A 15 14.77 -2.95 -2.55
C ALA A 15 14.94 -3.80 -3.82
N LEU A 16 16.00 -4.63 -3.87
CA LEU A 16 16.23 -5.55 -5.00
C LEU A 16 15.14 -6.62 -5.10
N HIS A 17 14.67 -7.19 -3.97
CA HIS A 17 13.55 -8.13 -3.94
C HIS A 17 12.29 -7.52 -4.56
N TYR A 18 11.94 -6.30 -4.16
CA TYR A 18 10.76 -5.59 -4.69
C TYR A 18 10.95 -5.14 -6.15
N ALA A 19 12.17 -4.82 -6.59
CA ALA A 19 12.45 -4.53 -8.00
C ALA A 19 12.20 -5.74 -8.91
N ARG A 20 12.64 -6.93 -8.47
CA ARG A 20 12.32 -8.18 -9.17
C ARG A 20 10.82 -8.42 -9.24
N ALA A 21 10.10 -8.19 -8.15
CA ALA A 21 8.64 -8.30 -8.13
C ALA A 21 7.96 -7.30 -9.07
N ALA A 22 8.47 -6.05 -9.17
CA ALA A 22 7.92 -5.06 -10.09
C ALA A 22 7.96 -5.52 -11.56
N VAL A 23 9.01 -6.24 -11.95
CA VAL A 23 9.18 -6.74 -13.32
C VAL A 23 8.48 -8.09 -13.54
N GLN A 24 8.62 -9.03 -12.59
CA GLN A 24 8.17 -10.42 -12.78
C GLN A 24 6.72 -10.66 -12.37
N VAL A 25 6.22 -9.96 -11.35
CA VAL A 25 4.85 -10.07 -10.84
C VAL A 25 3.95 -9.02 -11.50
N GLY A 26 4.41 -7.78 -11.56
CA GLY A 26 3.67 -6.65 -12.14
C GLY A 26 2.41 -6.27 -11.37
N LEU A 27 1.53 -5.53 -12.02
CA LEU A 27 0.23 -5.15 -11.47
C LEU A 27 -0.69 -6.39 -11.42
N TRP A 28 -1.32 -6.63 -10.28
CA TRP A 28 -2.23 -7.76 -10.10
C TRP A 28 -3.53 -7.58 -10.89
N ALA A 29 -4.15 -8.68 -11.28
CA ALA A 29 -5.44 -8.63 -11.97
C ALA A 29 -6.54 -7.97 -11.12
N SER A 30 -6.53 -8.24 -9.80
CA SER A 30 -7.44 -7.62 -8.83
C SER A 30 -7.16 -6.12 -8.64
N GLU A 31 -5.89 -5.72 -8.54
CA GLU A 31 -5.51 -4.31 -8.47
C GLU A 31 -5.97 -3.56 -9.73
N ARG A 32 -5.64 -4.09 -10.90
CA ARG A 32 -6.04 -3.51 -12.18
C ARG A 32 -7.56 -3.31 -12.26
N ARG A 33 -8.32 -4.35 -11.94
CA ARG A 33 -9.79 -4.29 -11.99
C ARG A 33 -10.35 -3.19 -11.10
N LEU A 34 -9.90 -3.10 -9.83
CA LEU A 34 -10.36 -2.08 -8.92
C LEU A 34 -9.92 -0.67 -9.32
N ILE A 35 -8.69 -0.51 -9.83
CA ILE A 35 -8.20 0.76 -10.35
C ILE A 35 -9.08 1.25 -11.51
N GLU A 36 -9.35 0.38 -12.51
CA GLU A 36 -10.19 0.70 -13.66
C GLU A 36 -11.66 0.96 -13.29
N GLU A 37 -12.16 0.34 -12.20
CA GLU A 37 -13.48 0.63 -11.63
C GLU A 37 -13.54 1.97 -10.87
N CYS A 38 -12.46 2.36 -10.19
CA CYS A 38 -12.41 3.56 -9.36
C CYS A 38 -12.11 4.82 -10.17
N TRP A 39 -11.27 4.73 -11.20
CA TRP A 39 -10.77 5.92 -11.90
C TRP A 39 -10.68 5.75 -13.39
N ARG A 40 -10.79 6.86 -14.10
CA ARG A 40 -10.47 6.96 -15.53
C ARG A 40 -8.99 7.30 -15.70
N PRO A 41 -8.35 7.03 -16.85
CA PRO A 41 -6.92 7.29 -17.08
C PRO A 41 -6.49 8.77 -16.94
N ASP A 42 -7.43 9.71 -17.05
CA ASP A 42 -7.18 11.14 -16.88
C ASP A 42 -7.19 11.62 -15.42
N ALA A 43 -7.49 10.73 -14.46
CA ALA A 43 -7.46 11.02 -13.02
C ALA A 43 -6.06 11.38 -12.53
N THR A 44 -5.99 12.31 -11.57
CA THR A 44 -4.77 12.67 -10.86
C THR A 44 -4.62 11.77 -9.64
N LEU A 45 -3.64 10.87 -9.67
CA LEU A 45 -3.45 9.84 -8.64
C LEU A 45 -2.17 10.06 -7.83
N LEU A 46 -2.21 9.64 -6.57
CA LEU A 46 -1.07 9.53 -5.69
C LEU A 46 -0.89 8.07 -5.24
N GLU A 47 0.26 7.47 -5.51
CA GLU A 47 0.67 6.20 -4.93
C GLU A 47 1.58 6.46 -3.74
N LEU A 48 1.23 5.88 -2.60
CA LEU A 48 2.01 5.88 -1.36
C LEU A 48 2.68 4.52 -1.16
N GLY A 49 3.91 4.50 -0.65
CA GLY A 49 4.64 3.28 -0.37
C GLY A 49 4.86 2.43 -1.62
N CYS A 50 5.31 3.05 -2.70
CA CYS A 50 5.46 2.40 -4.00
C CYS A 50 6.49 1.25 -4.00
N GLY A 51 7.34 1.14 -2.95
CA GLY A 51 8.47 0.23 -2.96
C GLY A 51 9.35 0.49 -4.18
N ALA A 52 9.65 -0.57 -4.93
CA ALA A 52 10.41 -0.45 -6.18
C ALA A 52 9.52 -0.14 -7.42
N GLY A 53 8.31 0.41 -7.24
CA GLY A 53 7.50 0.96 -8.32
C GLY A 53 6.58 -0.03 -9.04
N ARG A 54 6.22 -1.17 -8.43
CA ARG A 54 5.40 -2.22 -9.06
C ARG A 54 4.04 -1.72 -9.56
N VAL A 55 3.28 -1.05 -8.69
CA VAL A 55 1.95 -0.54 -9.04
C VAL A 55 2.07 0.71 -9.91
N GLY A 56 2.97 1.65 -9.57
CA GLY A 56 3.23 2.85 -10.37
C GLY A 56 3.58 2.54 -11.83
N LEU A 57 4.47 1.57 -12.06
CA LEU A 57 4.77 1.08 -13.42
C LEU A 57 3.51 0.56 -14.13
N GLY A 58 2.67 -0.18 -13.40
CA GLY A 58 1.41 -0.67 -13.92
C GLY A 58 0.44 0.46 -14.29
N LEU A 59 0.28 1.46 -13.41
CA LEU A 59 -0.56 2.64 -13.66
C LEU A 59 -0.13 3.40 -14.92
N LEU A 60 1.17 3.69 -15.05
CA LEU A 60 1.69 4.40 -16.24
C LEU A 60 1.50 3.59 -17.52
N ARG A 61 1.67 2.27 -17.49
CA ARG A 61 1.38 1.38 -18.62
C ARG A 61 -0.10 1.34 -19.00
N LEU A 62 -1.00 1.54 -18.05
CA LEU A 62 -2.45 1.65 -18.29
C LEU A 62 -2.88 3.05 -18.74
N GLY A 63 -1.94 4.00 -18.86
CA GLY A 63 -2.21 5.34 -19.34
C GLY A 63 -2.59 6.36 -18.24
N TYR A 64 -2.46 6.03 -16.95
CA TYR A 64 -2.64 6.99 -15.85
C TYR A 64 -1.45 7.95 -15.74
N ALA A 65 -1.29 8.80 -16.75
CA ALA A 65 -0.13 9.68 -16.90
C ALA A 65 0.00 10.77 -15.81
N LYS A 66 -1.08 11.06 -15.07
CA LYS A 66 -1.08 12.04 -13.96
C LYS A 66 -0.90 11.35 -12.61
N THR A 67 -0.02 10.34 -12.54
CA THR A 67 0.28 9.63 -11.29
C THR A 67 1.54 10.18 -10.66
N THR A 68 1.47 10.57 -9.38
CA THR A 68 2.62 10.83 -8.51
C THR A 68 2.90 9.56 -7.72
N ILE A 69 4.13 9.06 -7.75
CA ILE A 69 4.55 7.78 -7.18
C ILE A 69 5.51 8.08 -6.03
N THR A 70 5.21 7.59 -4.81
CA THR A 70 6.00 7.98 -3.64
C THR A 70 6.32 6.83 -2.70
N ASP A 71 7.46 6.94 -2.05
CA ASP A 71 7.85 6.12 -0.91
C ASP A 71 8.57 6.98 0.12
N PHE A 72 8.50 6.61 1.41
CA PHE A 72 9.25 7.32 2.45
C PHE A 72 10.73 6.96 2.45
N SER A 73 11.10 5.80 1.87
CA SER A 73 12.48 5.31 1.79
C SER A 73 13.18 5.83 0.53
N PRO A 74 14.24 6.64 0.65
CA PRO A 74 15.05 7.05 -0.51
C PRO A 74 15.59 5.85 -1.30
N THR A 75 15.96 4.76 -0.62
CA THR A 75 16.45 3.53 -1.27
C THR A 75 15.38 2.92 -2.19
N MET A 76 14.11 2.90 -1.75
CA MET A 76 13.00 2.43 -2.58
C MET A 76 12.73 3.38 -3.75
N VAL A 77 12.75 4.69 -3.49
CA VAL A 77 12.58 5.72 -4.53
C VAL A 77 13.64 5.61 -5.62
N ASP A 78 14.91 5.44 -5.25
CA ASP A 78 16.00 5.31 -6.22
C ASP A 78 15.82 4.02 -7.05
N MET A 79 15.43 2.92 -6.41
CA MET A 79 15.14 1.66 -7.11
C MET A 79 13.94 1.82 -8.06
N ALA A 80 12.85 2.44 -7.60
CA ALA A 80 11.66 2.69 -8.43
C ALA A 80 11.98 3.56 -9.64
N LYS A 81 12.79 4.62 -9.46
CA LYS A 81 13.27 5.45 -10.58
C LYS A 81 14.00 4.63 -11.64
N GLY A 82 14.89 3.73 -11.22
CA GLY A 82 15.61 2.82 -12.13
C GLY A 82 14.64 1.90 -12.89
N VAL A 83 13.73 1.23 -12.18
CA VAL A 83 12.74 0.32 -12.77
C VAL A 83 11.83 1.03 -13.77
N LEU A 84 11.38 2.24 -13.46
CA LEU A 84 10.51 3.02 -14.34
C LEU A 84 11.29 3.56 -15.56
N ALA A 85 12.53 4.03 -15.36
CA ALA A 85 13.38 4.52 -16.43
C ALA A 85 13.73 3.45 -17.47
N GLU A 86 13.92 2.19 -17.04
CA GLU A 86 14.12 1.06 -17.96
C GLU A 86 12.92 0.83 -18.89
N ALA A 87 11.71 1.11 -18.42
CA ALA A 87 10.51 0.99 -19.23
C ALA A 87 10.26 2.23 -20.12
N ASN A 88 10.50 3.42 -19.56
CA ASN A 88 10.46 4.72 -20.25
C ASN A 88 11.21 5.74 -19.37
N GLU A 89 12.29 6.33 -19.90
CA GLU A 89 13.16 7.26 -19.17
C GLU A 89 12.38 8.42 -18.53
N ALA A 90 11.38 8.97 -19.21
CA ALA A 90 10.55 10.05 -18.70
C ALA A 90 9.74 9.67 -17.45
N TRP A 91 9.46 8.40 -17.22
CA TRP A 91 8.63 7.95 -16.10
C TRP A 91 9.33 8.06 -14.74
N SER A 92 10.65 8.10 -14.72
CA SER A 92 11.42 8.33 -13.48
C SER A 92 11.06 9.66 -12.79
N ALA A 93 10.60 10.67 -13.55
CA ALA A 93 10.20 11.97 -13.04
C ALA A 93 8.90 11.92 -12.18
N HIS A 94 8.12 10.85 -12.29
CA HIS A 94 6.92 10.66 -11.46
C HIS A 94 7.22 10.21 -10.02
N VAL A 95 8.46 9.82 -9.72
CA VAL A 95 8.83 9.20 -8.45
C VAL A 95 9.52 10.21 -7.52
N ALA A 96 9.01 10.32 -6.28
CA ALA A 96 9.53 11.22 -5.26
C ALA A 96 9.53 10.60 -3.86
N VAL A 97 10.37 11.15 -2.96
CA VAL A 97 10.30 10.79 -1.53
C VAL A 97 9.16 11.55 -0.88
N ALA A 98 8.26 10.83 -0.17
CA ALA A 98 7.23 11.44 0.66
C ALA A 98 6.84 10.51 1.83
N ASP A 99 6.64 11.10 3.01
CA ASP A 99 6.10 10.41 4.18
C ASP A 99 4.58 10.61 4.22
N ALA A 100 3.83 9.49 4.27
CA ALA A 100 2.37 9.51 4.34
C ALA A 100 1.83 10.25 5.59
N CYS A 101 2.65 10.40 6.64
CA CYS A 101 2.31 11.15 7.85
C CYS A 101 2.41 12.67 7.67
N THR A 102 3.02 13.15 6.57
CA THR A 102 3.23 14.58 6.31
C THR A 102 3.44 14.78 4.81
N LEU A 103 2.33 14.78 4.06
CA LEU A 103 2.37 14.84 2.60
C LEU A 103 2.67 16.26 2.09
N PRO A 104 3.68 16.43 1.22
CA PRO A 104 4.09 17.75 0.71
C PRO A 104 3.18 18.25 -0.43
N TYR A 105 1.89 17.93 -0.37
CA TYR A 105 0.90 18.28 -1.39
C TYR A 105 -0.20 19.17 -0.80
N ALA A 106 -0.77 20.03 -1.64
CA ALA A 106 -1.88 20.88 -1.26
C ALA A 106 -3.15 20.04 -0.98
N ASP A 107 -4.07 20.62 -0.23
CA ASP A 107 -5.39 20.05 0.02
C ASP A 107 -6.11 19.80 -1.31
N GLN A 108 -6.89 18.74 -1.38
CA GLN A 108 -7.80 18.45 -2.49
C GLN A 108 -7.08 18.40 -3.86
N THR A 109 -5.89 17.85 -3.90
CA THR A 109 -5.08 17.74 -5.13
C THR A 109 -5.46 16.54 -5.96
N PHE A 110 -5.71 15.37 -5.32
CA PHE A 110 -5.83 14.08 -5.99
C PHE A 110 -7.28 13.60 -6.09
N ASP A 111 -7.59 12.98 -7.23
CA ASP A 111 -8.86 12.25 -7.42
C ASP A 111 -8.82 10.89 -6.72
N GLY A 112 -7.63 10.32 -6.55
CA GLY A 112 -7.40 9.05 -5.89
C GLY A 112 -6.05 8.93 -5.22
N VAL A 113 -6.02 8.17 -4.12
CA VAL A 113 -4.81 7.75 -3.42
C VAL A 113 -4.77 6.22 -3.38
N LEU A 114 -3.61 5.64 -3.70
CA LEU A 114 -3.34 4.20 -3.60
C LEU A 114 -2.30 3.95 -2.53
N PHE A 115 -2.49 2.91 -1.70
CA PHE A 115 -1.49 2.42 -0.76
C PHE A 115 -1.51 0.89 -0.81
N ALA A 116 -0.98 0.36 -1.91
CA ALA A 116 -1.06 -1.06 -2.23
C ALA A 116 -0.13 -1.92 -1.35
N PHE A 117 -0.33 -3.23 -1.44
CA PHE A 117 0.50 -4.27 -0.83
C PHE A 117 0.77 -4.04 0.66
N ASN A 118 -0.31 -3.80 1.43
CA ASN A 118 -0.28 -3.63 2.89
C ASN A 118 0.58 -2.45 3.39
N GLY A 119 0.86 -1.45 2.55
CA GLY A 119 1.72 -0.34 2.90
C GLY A 119 1.26 0.41 4.16
N LEU A 120 -0.05 0.70 4.29
CA LEU A 120 -0.62 1.31 5.50
C LEU A 120 -0.38 0.44 6.75
N MET A 121 -0.41 -0.88 6.62
CA MET A 121 -0.22 -1.84 7.70
C MET A 121 1.26 -2.02 8.09
N CYS A 122 2.19 -1.64 7.22
CA CYS A 122 3.64 -1.63 7.49
C CYS A 122 4.13 -0.34 8.18
N MET A 123 3.26 0.61 8.47
CA MET A 123 3.61 1.81 9.22
C MET A 123 3.99 1.45 10.67
N ARG A 124 4.79 2.32 11.33
CA ARG A 124 5.42 2.08 12.64
C ARG A 124 4.44 1.88 13.81
N GLY A 125 3.19 1.69 13.57
CA GLY A 125 2.14 1.43 14.55
C GLY A 125 0.94 2.35 14.38
N LYS A 126 -0.01 2.24 15.31
CA LYS A 126 -1.27 3.00 15.25
C LYS A 126 -1.07 4.52 15.17
N ALA A 127 -0.13 5.07 15.93
CA ALA A 127 0.12 6.51 15.94
C ALA A 127 0.50 7.05 14.56
N ASP A 128 1.23 6.30 13.74
CA ASP A 128 1.55 6.70 12.38
C ASP A 128 0.35 6.54 11.45
N ARG A 129 -0.44 5.47 11.59
CA ARG A 129 -1.70 5.32 10.83
C ARG A 129 -2.69 6.44 11.15
N ASP A 130 -2.81 6.82 12.44
CA ASP A 130 -3.67 7.92 12.90
C ASP A 130 -3.23 9.29 12.33
N ARG A 131 -1.96 9.46 11.96
CA ARG A 131 -1.45 10.66 11.26
C ARG A 131 -1.62 10.58 9.75
N ALA A 132 -1.37 9.41 9.17
CA ALA A 132 -1.43 9.22 7.73
C ALA A 132 -2.86 9.32 7.18
N LEU A 133 -3.85 8.74 7.84
CA LEU A 133 -5.24 8.75 7.35
C LEU A 133 -5.82 10.16 7.19
N PRO A 134 -5.67 11.11 8.16
CA PRO A 134 -6.05 12.52 7.95
C PRO A 134 -5.29 13.20 6.80
N GLU A 135 -3.99 12.92 6.63
CA GLU A 135 -3.19 13.47 5.52
C GLU A 135 -3.68 12.94 4.16
N ILE A 136 -3.93 11.63 4.06
CA ILE A 136 -4.54 11.03 2.86
C ILE A 136 -5.89 11.69 2.56
N ARG A 137 -6.73 11.87 3.59
CA ARG A 137 -8.01 12.55 3.43
C ARG A 137 -7.83 14.01 3.01
N ARG A 138 -6.87 14.74 3.57
CA ARG A 138 -6.59 16.15 3.24
C ARG A 138 -6.26 16.34 1.78
N VAL A 139 -5.38 15.51 1.24
CA VAL A 139 -4.92 15.63 -0.15
C VAL A 139 -5.92 15.10 -1.20
N LEU A 140 -6.87 14.26 -0.81
CA LEU A 140 -7.96 13.82 -1.68
C LEU A 140 -8.97 14.96 -1.91
N LYS A 141 -9.52 15.07 -3.10
CA LYS A 141 -10.68 15.91 -3.39
C LYS A 141 -11.93 15.39 -2.66
N PRO A 142 -12.96 16.23 -2.42
CA PRO A 142 -14.26 15.74 -1.95
C PRO A 142 -14.78 14.63 -2.88
N GLY A 143 -15.22 13.51 -2.31
CA GLY A 143 -15.61 12.31 -3.07
C GLY A 143 -14.46 11.52 -3.69
N GLY A 144 -13.22 11.95 -3.49
CA GLY A 144 -12.02 11.22 -3.94
C GLY A 144 -11.87 9.88 -3.21
N LEU A 145 -11.25 8.90 -3.86
CA LEU A 145 -11.18 7.52 -3.38
C LEU A 145 -9.79 7.16 -2.85
N PHE A 146 -9.77 6.45 -1.74
CA PHE A 146 -8.60 5.80 -1.18
C PHE A 146 -8.69 4.28 -1.38
N LEU A 147 -7.80 3.72 -2.19
CA LEU A 147 -7.68 2.28 -2.46
C LEU A 147 -6.42 1.75 -1.78
N PHE A 148 -6.58 0.78 -0.88
CA PHE A 148 -5.45 0.13 -0.23
C PHE A 148 -5.74 -1.34 0.06
N THR A 149 -4.71 -2.09 0.45
CA THR A 149 -4.84 -3.47 0.90
C THR A 149 -4.40 -3.63 2.35
N ALA A 150 -5.03 -4.57 3.04
CA ALA A 150 -4.67 -4.99 4.38
C ALA A 150 -4.87 -6.49 4.56
N ASN A 151 -4.00 -7.12 5.32
CA ASN A 151 -4.22 -8.49 5.77
C ASN A 151 -5.36 -8.50 6.78
N ASP A 152 -6.35 -9.38 6.55
CA ASP A 152 -7.48 -9.56 7.45
C ASP A 152 -7.22 -10.78 8.32
N ARG A 153 -6.90 -10.56 9.62
CA ARG A 153 -6.60 -11.67 10.55
C ARG A 153 -7.82 -12.54 10.89
N ALA A 154 -9.03 -12.12 10.52
CA ALA A 154 -10.25 -12.90 10.70
C ALA A 154 -10.68 -13.65 9.44
N ALA A 155 -9.98 -13.51 8.32
CA ALA A 155 -10.34 -14.11 7.04
C ALA A 155 -9.30 -15.14 6.56
N GLY A 156 -9.78 -16.08 5.72
CA GLY A 156 -8.94 -17.04 5.02
C GLY A 156 -8.07 -17.90 5.93
N GLU A 157 -6.90 -18.25 5.44
CA GLU A 157 -5.86 -19.04 6.12
C GLU A 157 -5.27 -18.35 7.36
N HIS A 158 -5.39 -17.05 7.47
CA HIS A 158 -4.87 -16.27 8.60
C HIS A 158 -5.69 -16.47 9.88
N ARG A 159 -6.97 -16.86 9.80
CA ARG A 159 -7.86 -17.00 10.95
C ARG A 159 -7.33 -17.95 12.02
N GLU A 160 -6.91 -19.14 11.62
CA GLU A 160 -6.40 -20.14 12.55
C GLU A 160 -5.05 -19.73 13.15
N LEU A 161 -4.19 -19.15 12.33
CA LEU A 161 -2.89 -18.63 12.76
C LEU A 161 -3.07 -17.57 13.86
N TRP A 162 -3.97 -16.61 13.65
CA TRP A 162 -4.19 -15.51 14.59
C TRP A 162 -5.01 -15.90 15.83
N ALA A 163 -5.83 -16.96 15.76
CA ALA A 163 -6.62 -17.43 16.90
C ALA A 163 -5.76 -17.93 18.08
N HIS A 164 -4.53 -18.36 17.80
CA HIS A 164 -3.62 -18.95 18.78
C HIS A 164 -2.43 -18.03 19.11
N GLU A 165 -2.32 -16.86 18.49
CA GLU A 165 -1.21 -15.98 18.72
C GLU A 165 -1.46 -14.94 19.80
N PRO A 166 -0.57 -14.86 20.82
CA PRO A 166 -0.66 -13.86 21.85
C PRO A 166 -0.35 -12.47 21.29
N THR A 167 -1.01 -11.44 21.84
CA THR A 167 -0.59 -10.06 21.60
C THR A 167 0.80 -9.84 22.20
N LEU A 168 1.72 -9.29 21.44
CA LEU A 168 3.06 -8.96 21.91
C LEU A 168 3.00 -7.89 23.01
N PRO A 169 3.83 -7.97 24.07
CA PRO A 169 3.87 -6.96 25.11
C PRO A 169 4.09 -5.55 24.56
N GLY A 170 3.22 -4.60 24.94
CA GLY A 170 3.29 -3.21 24.47
C GLY A 170 2.81 -2.99 23.03
N CYS A 171 2.25 -4.01 22.38
CA CYS A 171 1.69 -3.95 21.03
C CYS A 171 0.17 -4.07 21.06
N GLN A 172 -0.46 -3.71 19.94
CA GLN A 172 -1.90 -3.92 19.75
C GLN A 172 -2.17 -5.35 19.25
N PRO A 173 -3.38 -5.89 19.44
CA PRO A 173 -3.79 -7.10 18.74
C PRO A 173 -3.58 -6.93 17.23
N GLY A 174 -2.89 -7.89 16.61
CA GLY A 174 -2.56 -7.82 15.18
C GLY A 174 -1.18 -7.26 14.84
N ASP A 175 -0.48 -6.65 15.78
CA ASP A 175 0.90 -6.20 15.59
C ASP A 175 1.86 -7.39 15.63
N ARG A 176 2.73 -7.49 14.63
CA ARG A 176 3.71 -8.57 14.51
C ARG A 176 5.01 -8.12 13.85
N TRP A 177 6.09 -8.77 14.23
CA TRP A 177 7.35 -8.76 13.51
C TRP A 177 7.49 -10.04 12.69
N HIS A 178 7.77 -9.88 11.41
CA HIS A 178 8.08 -11.00 10.50
C HIS A 178 9.57 -11.04 10.26
N GLU A 179 10.17 -12.19 10.49
CA GLU A 179 11.56 -12.44 10.11
C GLU A 179 11.68 -12.50 8.58
N THR A 180 12.74 -11.91 8.06
CA THR A 180 13.08 -11.93 6.64
C THR A 180 14.58 -12.21 6.47
N ASP A 181 15.01 -12.49 5.26
CA ASP A 181 16.43 -12.73 4.95
C ASP A 181 17.33 -11.50 5.19
N SER A 182 16.75 -10.31 5.35
CA SER A 182 17.49 -9.07 5.55
C SER A 182 17.35 -8.52 6.97
N THR A 183 16.21 -7.98 7.30
CA THR A 183 15.88 -7.38 8.60
C THR A 183 14.40 -7.65 8.90
N PRO A 184 14.02 -7.85 10.18
CA PRO A 184 12.62 -8.04 10.53
C PRO A 184 11.75 -6.89 10.05
N VAL A 185 10.55 -7.20 9.54
CA VAL A 185 9.56 -6.22 9.12
C VAL A 185 8.38 -6.19 10.08
N PHE A 186 8.00 -4.99 10.50
CA PHE A 186 6.78 -4.78 11.27
C PHE A 186 5.57 -4.77 10.35
N MET A 187 4.51 -5.47 10.73
CA MET A 187 3.22 -5.44 10.05
C MET A 187 2.09 -5.52 11.07
N HIS A 188 1.06 -4.73 10.84
CA HIS A 188 -0.21 -4.83 11.55
C HIS A 188 -1.21 -5.59 10.68
N SER A 189 -1.97 -6.50 11.27
CA SER A 189 -3.10 -7.17 10.62
C SER A 189 -4.37 -6.86 11.42
N SER A 190 -5.29 -6.14 10.83
CA SER A 190 -6.59 -5.80 11.44
C SER A 190 -7.68 -6.79 11.01
N THR A 191 -8.79 -6.78 11.71
CA THR A 191 -10.06 -7.31 11.19
C THR A 191 -10.73 -6.29 10.28
N GLU A 192 -11.66 -6.74 9.43
CA GLU A 192 -12.48 -5.82 8.61
C GLU A 192 -13.17 -4.76 9.48
N ALA A 193 -13.72 -5.16 10.63
CA ALA A 193 -14.43 -4.25 11.53
C ALA A 193 -13.52 -3.16 12.11
N GLU A 194 -12.30 -3.50 12.49
CA GLU A 194 -11.30 -2.53 13.01
C GLU A 194 -10.87 -1.55 11.92
N THR A 195 -10.57 -2.04 10.71
CA THR A 195 -10.19 -1.17 9.59
C THR A 195 -11.34 -0.22 9.22
N ARG A 196 -12.59 -0.71 9.20
CA ARG A 196 -13.77 0.16 8.98
C ARG A 196 -13.90 1.24 10.05
N ALA A 197 -13.68 0.88 11.31
CA ALA A 197 -13.73 1.84 12.41
C ALA A 197 -12.65 2.91 12.29
N GLU A 198 -11.39 2.53 11.98
CA GLU A 198 -10.29 3.48 11.75
C GLU A 198 -10.60 4.43 10.58
N LEU A 199 -11.09 3.90 9.44
CA LEU A 199 -11.47 4.71 8.28
C LEU A 199 -12.61 5.68 8.59
N THR A 200 -13.66 5.21 9.29
CA THR A 200 -14.80 6.06 9.67
C THR A 200 -14.35 7.18 10.60
N ALA A 201 -13.51 6.88 11.59
CA ALA A 201 -12.95 7.88 12.50
C ALA A 201 -12.09 8.93 11.77
N ALA A 202 -11.43 8.54 10.67
CA ALA A 202 -10.65 9.43 9.81
C ALA A 202 -11.49 10.19 8.76
N GLY A 203 -12.82 10.02 8.72
CA GLY A 203 -13.72 10.71 7.80
C GLY A 203 -13.76 10.08 6.40
N PHE A 204 -13.73 8.75 6.36
CA PHE A 204 -13.96 7.98 5.15
C PHE A 204 -15.21 7.11 5.24
N ALA A 205 -15.90 6.91 4.12
CA ALA A 205 -16.96 5.93 3.96
C ALA A 205 -16.45 4.74 3.13
N VAL A 206 -16.47 3.53 3.69
CA VAL A 206 -16.05 2.32 2.97
C VAL A 206 -17.11 1.92 1.95
N ARG A 207 -16.79 2.02 0.66
CA ARG A 207 -17.66 1.67 -0.47
C ARG A 207 -17.59 0.17 -0.80
N LYS A 208 -16.39 -0.40 -0.77
CA LYS A 208 -16.12 -1.83 -1.04
C LYS A 208 -14.99 -2.32 -0.14
N CYS A 209 -15.04 -3.61 0.24
CA CYS A 209 -13.93 -4.25 0.96
C CYS A 209 -13.83 -5.77 0.64
N PRO A 210 -13.73 -6.16 -0.66
CA PRO A 210 -13.65 -7.56 -1.06
C PRO A 210 -12.29 -8.17 -0.70
N LEU A 211 -12.25 -9.50 -0.56
CA LEU A 211 -11.01 -10.27 -0.60
C LEU A 211 -10.44 -10.27 -2.03
N ARG A 212 -9.13 -10.39 -2.16
CA ARG A 212 -8.45 -10.44 -3.46
C ARG A 212 -9.04 -11.50 -4.39
N SER A 213 -9.28 -12.70 -3.86
CA SER A 213 -9.87 -13.82 -4.60
C SER A 213 -11.31 -13.56 -5.08
N GLU A 214 -12.05 -12.68 -4.41
CA GLU A 214 -13.40 -12.26 -4.83
C GLU A 214 -13.36 -11.23 -5.97
N VAL A 215 -12.27 -10.50 -6.11
CA VAL A 215 -12.10 -9.49 -7.18
C VAL A 215 -11.70 -10.14 -8.49
N ALA A 216 -10.63 -10.93 -8.49
CA ALA A 216 -10.12 -11.58 -9.70
C ALA A 216 -9.30 -12.84 -9.39
N ALA A 217 -9.26 -13.77 -10.35
CA ALA A 217 -8.32 -14.88 -10.33
C ALA A 217 -6.92 -14.39 -10.71
N GLU A 218 -5.97 -14.60 -9.82
CA GLU A 218 -4.58 -14.20 -10.03
C GLU A 218 -3.75 -15.27 -10.75
N ASN A 219 -2.72 -14.85 -11.44
CA ASN A 219 -1.75 -15.76 -12.03
C ASN A 219 -0.85 -16.44 -10.97
N ALA A 220 -0.05 -17.42 -11.38
CA ALA A 220 0.80 -18.18 -10.47
C ALA A 220 1.87 -17.32 -9.78
N ALA A 221 2.44 -16.31 -10.48
CA ALA A 221 3.46 -15.43 -9.92
C ALA A 221 2.90 -14.58 -8.78
N VAL A 222 1.70 -14.02 -8.93
CA VAL A 222 1.02 -13.26 -7.87
C VAL A 222 0.71 -14.16 -6.67
N ARG A 223 0.16 -15.37 -6.91
CA ARG A 223 -0.15 -16.32 -5.81
C ARG A 223 1.08 -16.79 -5.03
N ALA A 224 2.22 -16.90 -5.70
CA ALA A 224 3.49 -17.24 -5.05
C ALA A 224 4.10 -16.05 -4.29
N PHE A 225 3.83 -14.82 -4.74
CA PHE A 225 4.37 -13.59 -4.15
C PHE A 225 3.58 -13.11 -2.92
N ALA A 226 2.26 -13.29 -2.90
CA ALA A 226 1.39 -12.76 -1.86
C ALA A 226 0.27 -13.73 -1.48
N GLY A 227 0.02 -13.87 -0.18
CA GLY A 227 -1.14 -14.53 0.39
C GLY A 227 -2.46 -13.80 0.11
N GLU A 228 -3.55 -14.26 0.69
CA GLU A 228 -4.85 -13.58 0.60
C GLU A 228 -4.78 -12.23 1.31
N THR A 229 -5.41 -11.22 0.73
CA THR A 229 -5.49 -9.88 1.30
C THR A 229 -6.87 -9.26 0.99
N ARG A 230 -7.27 -8.29 1.82
CA ARG A 230 -8.52 -7.55 1.60
C ARG A 230 -8.22 -6.20 0.98
N PHE A 231 -8.96 -5.85 -0.04
CA PHE A 231 -8.99 -4.50 -0.60
C PHE A 231 -9.98 -3.63 0.14
N TYR A 232 -9.67 -2.35 0.26
CA TYR A 232 -10.58 -1.33 0.75
C TYR A 232 -10.66 -0.20 -0.27
N VAL A 233 -11.87 0.12 -0.72
CA VAL A 233 -12.19 1.31 -1.47
C VAL A 233 -12.97 2.22 -0.53
N ALA A 234 -12.35 3.30 -0.07
CA ALA A 234 -12.91 4.24 0.88
C ALA A 234 -13.04 5.63 0.26
N GLU A 235 -14.18 6.26 0.39
CA GLU A 235 -14.46 7.59 -0.16
C GLU A 235 -14.29 8.66 0.91
N ARG A 236 -13.62 9.76 0.58
CA ARG A 236 -13.57 10.96 1.41
C ARG A 236 -14.96 11.57 1.55
N VAL A 237 -15.51 11.62 2.76
CA VAL A 237 -16.75 12.30 3.12
C VAL A 237 -16.50 13.58 3.90
#